data_4ff49d66c5a2eb32571c7f820d7e5ccc
#
_entry.id   4ff49d66c5a2eb32571c7f820d7e5ccc
#
_cell.length_a   1.000
_cell.length_b   1.000
_cell.length_c   1.000
_cell.angle_alpha   90.00
_cell.angle_beta   90.00
_cell.angle_gamma   90.00
#
_symmetry.space_group_name_H-M   'P 1'
#
loop_
_entity.id
_entity.type
_entity.pdbx_description
1 polymer ?
#
loop_
_entity_poly.entity_id
_entity_poly.type
_entity_poly.pdbx_seq_one_letter_code
_entity_poly.pdbx_strand_id
1 'polypeptide(L)'
;MFTISKERSLIIRGVAILAMIWLHLFNRLDYLSLCQPLIGEGLQSFPYWLTAACNPVLLFVLLSGYGHYYQRHRLTWTGQLRRVLRLYVVWWAVLVLFIVVAQGVEPGRYLGNGWEIASNALAWHATFNAEAWFLFPYALLSLTAKCWFALLERYKARYVLGVALALSVFYVYPYDMIAAGDMACKRCLLQLLSFCRLVFAFLLGAWMCKHAGRGTRFTHLFAHLKQHGWLLWLLLLLAVVAQCLTRHRLSNFVYTPLVAILLSHAPLAPVVQRVLTVLGRYSMPMWLVHTWFAYYLFKDYVYALRYPVLIFLALTLVSLATSWVVMQAVRPLLRRL
;
A
#
# COMPACT_ATOMS: atom_id res chain seq x y z
N MET A 1 -23.74 10.46 -5.57
CA MET A 1 -23.06 10.89 -4.33
C MET A 1 -21.80 10.07 -4.17
N PHE A 2 -20.61 10.69 -4.18
CA PHE A 2 -19.35 9.95 -4.01
C PHE A 2 -19.12 9.69 -2.51
N THR A 3 -19.19 8.45 -2.10
CA THR A 3 -18.88 8.02 -0.72
C THR A 3 -18.20 6.67 -0.76
N ILE A 4 -17.10 6.51 -0.03
CA ILE A 4 -16.47 5.20 0.17
C ILE A 4 -17.02 4.59 1.45
N SER A 5 -17.88 3.59 1.34
CA SER A 5 -18.36 2.84 2.50
C SER A 5 -17.24 2.02 3.16
N LYS A 6 -17.45 1.59 4.39
CA LYS A 6 -16.49 0.71 5.09
C LYS A 6 -16.22 -0.57 4.30
N GLU A 7 -17.25 -1.17 3.73
CA GLU A 7 -17.13 -2.37 2.90
C GLU A 7 -16.33 -2.09 1.62
N ARG A 8 -16.66 -1.01 0.89
CA ARG A 8 -15.91 -0.62 -0.31
C ARG A 8 -14.46 -0.29 -0.01
N SER A 9 -14.18 0.33 1.14
CA SER A 9 -12.79 0.54 1.58
C SER A 9 -12.04 -0.78 1.78
N LEU A 10 -12.69 -1.82 2.32
CA LEU A 10 -12.08 -3.15 2.44
C LEU A 10 -11.86 -3.79 1.06
N ILE A 11 -12.82 -3.72 0.16
CA ILE A 11 -12.69 -4.23 -1.21
C ILE A 11 -11.48 -3.58 -1.93
N ILE A 12 -11.37 -2.25 -1.87
CA ILE A 12 -10.25 -1.52 -2.48
C ILE A 12 -8.92 -1.91 -1.85
N ARG A 13 -8.87 -2.13 -0.53
CA ARG A 13 -7.67 -2.67 0.15
C ARG A 13 -7.35 -4.09 -0.30
N GLY A 14 -8.37 -4.92 -0.58
CA GLY A 14 -8.20 -6.24 -1.14
C GLY A 14 -7.55 -6.20 -2.53
N VAL A 15 -8.00 -5.30 -3.39
CA VAL A 15 -7.36 -5.05 -4.69
C VAL A 15 -5.93 -4.53 -4.51
N ALA A 16 -5.72 -3.60 -3.57
CA ALA A 16 -4.40 -3.02 -3.30
C ALA A 16 -3.39 -4.06 -2.82
N ILE A 17 -3.78 -5.01 -1.93
CA ILE A 17 -2.84 -6.06 -1.49
C ILE A 17 -2.54 -7.06 -2.61
N LEU A 18 -3.49 -7.41 -3.46
CA LEU A 18 -3.22 -8.23 -4.64
C LEU A 18 -2.27 -7.53 -5.62
N ALA A 19 -2.47 -6.23 -5.86
CA ALA A 19 -1.54 -5.43 -6.66
C ALA A 19 -0.14 -5.32 -6.01
N MET A 20 -0.04 -5.29 -4.67
CA MET A 20 1.23 -5.31 -3.93
C MET A 20 1.98 -6.61 -4.16
N ILE A 21 1.31 -7.74 -4.01
CA ILE A 21 1.89 -9.07 -4.21
C ILE A 21 2.35 -9.22 -5.68
N TRP A 22 1.51 -8.83 -6.64
CA TRP A 22 1.86 -8.88 -8.07
C TRP A 22 3.09 -8.01 -8.37
N LEU A 23 3.11 -6.78 -7.87
CA LEU A 23 4.23 -5.86 -8.04
C LEU A 23 5.54 -6.48 -7.58
N HIS A 24 5.57 -7.01 -6.36
CA HIS A 24 6.80 -7.56 -5.79
C HIS A 24 7.23 -8.86 -6.46
N LEU A 25 6.31 -9.68 -6.95
CA LEU A 25 6.67 -10.89 -7.67
C LEU A 25 7.31 -10.62 -9.04
N PHE A 26 6.86 -9.58 -9.77
CA PHE A 26 7.16 -9.47 -11.20
C PHE A 26 7.82 -8.16 -11.62
N ASN A 27 8.17 -7.28 -10.68
CA ASN A 27 8.78 -5.99 -10.97
C ASN A 27 10.33 -6.05 -11.11
N ARG A 28 10.97 -7.21 -10.86
CA ARG A 28 12.41 -7.40 -10.86
C ARG A 28 12.83 -8.40 -11.93
N LEU A 29 13.87 -8.03 -12.72
CA LEU A 29 14.37 -8.88 -13.81
C LEU A 29 14.93 -10.22 -13.33
N ASP A 30 15.68 -10.21 -12.22
CA ASP A 30 16.27 -11.40 -11.61
C ASP A 30 15.20 -12.43 -11.19
N TYR A 31 13.98 -11.98 -10.85
CA TYR A 31 12.87 -12.87 -10.50
C TYR A 31 12.03 -13.25 -11.72
N LEU A 32 11.94 -12.37 -12.72
CA LEU A 32 11.27 -12.70 -13.98
C LEU A 32 11.95 -13.85 -14.71
N SER A 33 13.28 -13.97 -14.61
CA SER A 33 14.03 -15.07 -15.20
C SER A 33 13.70 -16.44 -14.60
N LEU A 34 13.11 -16.47 -13.39
CA LEU A 34 12.65 -17.69 -12.71
C LEU A 34 11.22 -18.08 -13.14
N CYS A 35 10.53 -17.23 -13.89
CA CYS A 35 9.15 -17.44 -14.30
C CYS A 35 9.10 -17.90 -15.77
N GLN A 36 8.05 -18.64 -16.10
CA GLN A 36 7.67 -18.99 -17.48
C GLN A 36 6.39 -18.21 -17.83
N PRO A 37 6.47 -16.97 -18.31
CA PRO A 37 5.30 -16.19 -18.68
C PRO A 37 4.67 -16.77 -19.93
N LEU A 38 3.32 -16.77 -19.99
CA LEU A 38 2.58 -17.26 -21.16
C LEU A 38 2.62 -16.27 -22.33
N ILE A 39 2.90 -14.98 -22.07
CA ILE A 39 2.91 -13.91 -23.06
C ILE A 39 4.14 -13.06 -22.86
N GLY A 40 5.00 -12.97 -23.88
CA GLY A 40 6.25 -12.20 -23.88
C GLY A 40 7.31 -12.75 -22.94
N GLU A 41 8.49 -12.14 -22.98
CA GLU A 41 9.64 -12.53 -22.16
C GLU A 41 10.28 -11.31 -21.47
N GLY A 42 10.93 -11.53 -20.33
CA GLY A 42 11.67 -10.50 -19.59
C GLY A 42 10.82 -9.23 -19.37
N LEU A 43 11.35 -8.07 -19.73
CA LEU A 43 10.68 -6.77 -19.62
C LEU A 43 9.46 -6.61 -20.56
N GLN A 44 9.33 -7.46 -21.58
CA GLN A 44 8.19 -7.46 -22.51
C GLN A 44 7.10 -8.45 -22.06
N SER A 45 7.33 -9.19 -20.99
CA SER A 45 6.35 -10.13 -20.47
C SER A 45 5.11 -9.44 -19.91
N PHE A 46 3.95 -10.06 -20.09
CA PHE A 46 2.70 -9.55 -19.52
C PHE A 46 2.75 -9.34 -17.99
N PRO A 47 3.32 -10.26 -17.19
CA PRO A 47 3.46 -10.04 -15.75
C PRO A 47 4.22 -8.76 -15.39
N TYR A 48 5.35 -8.49 -16.05
CA TYR A 48 6.11 -7.26 -15.85
C TYR A 48 5.35 -6.03 -16.35
N TRP A 49 4.72 -6.12 -17.52
CA TRP A 49 3.93 -5.01 -18.09
C TRP A 49 2.85 -4.56 -17.11
N LEU A 50 2.12 -5.49 -16.51
CA LEU A 50 1.03 -5.19 -15.57
C LEU A 50 1.52 -4.55 -14.26
N THR A 51 2.80 -4.72 -13.88
CA THR A 51 3.35 -4.09 -12.67
C THR A 51 3.25 -2.57 -12.68
N ALA A 52 3.26 -1.95 -13.87
CA ALA A 52 3.14 -0.50 -14.01
C ALA A 52 1.81 0.07 -13.49
N ALA A 53 0.73 -0.73 -13.54
CA ALA A 53 -0.57 -0.38 -12.99
C ALA A 53 -0.68 -0.68 -11.48
N CYS A 54 0.32 -1.36 -10.89
CA CYS A 54 0.31 -1.71 -9.48
C CYS A 54 0.89 -0.57 -8.62
N ASN A 55 0.02 0.25 -8.04
CA ASN A 55 0.43 1.32 -7.12
C ASN A 55 -0.28 1.21 -5.76
N PRO A 56 -0.03 0.14 -5.01
CA PRO A 56 -0.77 -0.19 -3.79
C PRO A 56 -0.56 0.82 -2.66
N VAL A 57 0.66 1.34 -2.48
CA VAL A 57 1.00 2.24 -1.36
C VAL A 57 0.16 3.51 -1.40
N LEU A 58 0.10 4.21 -2.55
CA LEU A 58 -0.70 5.43 -2.65
C LEU A 58 -2.19 5.14 -2.49
N LEU A 59 -2.68 3.97 -2.90
CA LEU A 59 -4.06 3.56 -2.71
C LEU A 59 -4.39 3.33 -1.23
N PHE A 60 -3.51 2.65 -0.47
CA PHE A 60 -3.65 2.50 0.98
C PHE A 60 -3.63 3.84 1.71
N VAL A 61 -2.72 4.75 1.31
CA VAL A 61 -2.58 6.06 1.92
C VAL A 61 -3.80 6.95 1.64
N LEU A 62 -4.33 6.92 0.42
CA LEU A 62 -5.55 7.65 0.05
C LEU A 62 -6.74 7.17 0.90
N LEU A 63 -6.95 5.86 1.01
CA LEU A 63 -7.99 5.29 1.86
C LEU A 63 -7.78 5.62 3.34
N SER A 64 -6.54 5.68 3.78
CA SER A 64 -6.20 6.08 5.14
C SER A 64 -6.55 7.54 5.40
N GLY A 65 -6.20 8.45 4.50
CA GLY A 65 -6.59 9.86 4.57
C GLY A 65 -8.11 10.06 4.63
N TYR A 66 -8.84 9.33 3.78
CA TYR A 66 -10.30 9.30 3.79
C TYR A 66 -10.85 8.85 5.16
N GLY A 67 -10.38 7.72 5.67
CA GLY A 67 -10.86 7.14 6.93
C GLY A 67 -10.49 7.96 8.16
N HIS A 68 -9.30 8.58 8.20
CA HIS A 68 -8.90 9.49 9.27
C HIS A 68 -9.75 10.75 9.28
N TYR A 69 -9.99 11.35 8.10
CA TYR A 69 -10.82 12.54 8.00
C TYR A 69 -12.30 12.26 8.35
N TYR A 70 -12.82 11.09 7.98
CA TYR A 70 -14.15 10.66 8.37
C TYR A 70 -14.35 10.68 9.90
N GLN A 71 -13.30 10.33 10.64
CA GLN A 71 -13.28 10.31 12.11
C GLN A 71 -12.66 11.59 12.72
N ARG A 72 -12.44 12.66 11.96
CA ARG A 72 -11.63 13.84 12.38
C ARG A 72 -12.08 14.47 13.69
N HIS A 73 -13.38 14.47 13.99
CA HIS A 73 -13.92 15.02 15.24
C HIS A 73 -13.58 14.20 16.49
N ARG A 74 -13.16 12.92 16.29
CA ARG A 74 -12.76 12.00 17.36
C ARG A 74 -11.24 11.80 17.40
N LEU A 75 -10.49 12.55 16.58
CA LEU A 75 -9.02 12.43 16.55
C LEU A 75 -8.42 13.08 17.80
N THR A 76 -7.88 12.24 18.68
CA THR A 76 -7.04 12.64 19.80
C THR A 76 -5.61 12.15 19.56
N TRP A 77 -4.62 12.79 20.17
CA TRP A 77 -3.23 12.35 20.08
C TRP A 77 -3.05 10.92 20.62
N THR A 78 -3.69 10.63 21.76
CA THR A 78 -3.69 9.29 22.36
C THR A 78 -4.34 8.24 21.43
N GLY A 79 -5.43 8.59 20.77
CA GLY A 79 -6.09 7.72 19.79
C GLY A 79 -5.22 7.44 18.56
N GLN A 80 -4.48 8.44 18.08
CA GLN A 80 -3.54 8.26 16.97
C GLN A 80 -2.32 7.42 17.41
N LEU A 81 -1.78 7.67 18.60
CA LEU A 81 -0.69 6.85 19.15
C LEU A 81 -1.11 5.39 19.30
N ARG A 82 -2.29 5.12 19.85
CA ARG A 82 -2.84 3.74 19.93
C ARG A 82 -2.98 3.10 18.57
N ARG A 83 -3.42 3.84 17.55
CA ARG A 83 -3.54 3.35 16.17
C ARG A 83 -2.18 2.97 15.60
N VAL A 84 -1.18 3.82 15.77
CA VAL A 84 0.20 3.56 15.35
C VAL A 84 0.77 2.38 16.14
N LEU A 85 0.57 2.32 17.45
CA LEU A 85 1.04 1.21 18.27
C LEU A 85 0.43 -0.13 17.86
N ARG A 86 -0.87 -0.18 17.53
CA ARG A 86 -1.50 -1.39 16.97
C ARG A 86 -0.84 -1.87 15.67
N LEU A 87 -0.41 -0.94 14.82
CA LEU A 87 0.32 -1.25 13.59
C LEU A 87 1.70 -1.85 13.91
N TYR A 88 2.43 -1.23 14.86
CA TYR A 88 3.75 -1.70 15.28
C TYR A 88 3.70 -3.04 16.01
N VAL A 89 2.68 -3.31 16.80
CA VAL A 89 2.50 -4.62 17.46
C VAL A 89 2.41 -5.75 16.43
N VAL A 90 1.69 -5.54 15.33
CA VAL A 90 1.64 -6.52 14.24
C VAL A 90 2.99 -6.64 13.54
N TRP A 91 3.68 -5.53 13.31
CA TRP A 91 5.02 -5.51 12.73
C TRP A 91 6.02 -6.29 13.60
N TRP A 92 6.05 -6.03 14.89
CA TRP A 92 6.93 -6.73 15.82
C TRP A 92 6.64 -8.24 15.88
N ALA A 93 5.37 -8.63 15.85
CA ALA A 93 5.00 -10.04 15.80
C ALA A 93 5.49 -10.72 14.51
N VAL A 94 5.39 -10.04 13.38
CA VAL A 94 5.93 -10.52 12.09
C VAL A 94 7.45 -10.62 12.14
N LEU A 95 8.15 -9.60 12.67
CA LEU A 95 9.60 -9.64 12.82
C LEU A 95 10.05 -10.81 13.68
N VAL A 96 9.46 -10.98 14.87
CA VAL A 96 9.80 -12.09 15.79
C VAL A 96 9.56 -13.43 15.12
N LEU A 97 8.39 -13.61 14.48
CA LEU A 97 8.06 -14.85 13.77
C LEU A 97 9.15 -15.22 12.76
N PHE A 98 9.48 -14.27 11.85
CA PHE A 98 10.38 -14.58 10.75
C PHE A 98 11.85 -14.59 11.15
N ILE A 99 12.27 -13.84 12.18
CA ILE A 99 13.61 -13.97 12.75
C ILE A 99 13.79 -15.38 13.37
N VAL A 100 12.78 -15.88 14.10
CA VAL A 100 12.84 -17.23 14.65
C VAL A 100 12.86 -18.30 13.55
N VAL A 101 12.00 -18.17 12.53
CA VAL A 101 11.98 -19.09 11.38
C VAL A 101 13.31 -19.04 10.62
N ALA A 102 13.90 -17.87 10.48
CA ALA A 102 15.17 -17.67 9.79
C ALA A 102 16.33 -18.42 10.47
N GLN A 103 16.31 -18.59 11.80
CA GLN A 103 17.35 -19.38 12.47
C GLN A 103 17.36 -20.85 12.03
N GLY A 104 16.23 -21.38 11.55
CA GLY A 104 16.17 -22.72 10.97
C GLY A 104 16.53 -22.80 9.48
N VAL A 105 16.45 -21.70 8.74
CA VAL A 105 16.68 -21.64 7.27
C VAL A 105 18.05 -21.05 6.95
N GLU A 106 18.39 -19.92 7.56
CA GLU A 106 19.65 -19.18 7.37
C GLU A 106 20.16 -18.72 8.76
N PRO A 107 20.82 -19.59 9.52
CA PRO A 107 21.27 -19.27 10.87
C PRO A 107 22.18 -18.03 10.90
N GLY A 108 21.93 -17.12 11.85
CA GLY A 108 22.75 -15.93 12.05
C GLY A 108 22.42 -14.71 11.18
N ARG A 109 21.67 -14.85 10.09
CA ARG A 109 21.41 -13.76 9.14
C ARG A 109 20.72 -12.54 9.76
N TYR A 110 19.84 -12.73 10.73
CA TYR A 110 19.03 -11.65 11.33
C TYR A 110 19.38 -11.41 12.80
N LEU A 111 20.58 -11.83 13.23
CA LEU A 111 21.13 -11.56 14.56
C LEU A 111 22.00 -10.29 14.52
N GLY A 112 21.40 -9.16 14.17
CA GLY A 112 22.09 -7.88 14.12
C GLY A 112 22.49 -7.33 15.50
N ASN A 113 23.30 -6.27 15.50
CA ASN A 113 23.60 -5.53 16.72
C ASN A 113 22.35 -4.80 17.27
N GLY A 114 22.42 -4.27 18.52
CA GLY A 114 21.29 -3.62 19.17
C GLY A 114 20.72 -2.43 18.37
N TRP A 115 21.55 -1.67 17.66
CA TRP A 115 21.11 -0.58 16.79
C TRP A 115 20.37 -1.08 15.57
N GLU A 116 20.84 -2.14 14.95
CA GLU A 116 20.18 -2.75 13.79
C GLU A 116 18.81 -3.31 14.17
N ILE A 117 18.73 -4.02 15.30
CA ILE A 117 17.45 -4.53 15.84
C ILE A 117 16.49 -3.38 16.13
N ALA A 118 16.94 -2.32 16.82
CA ALA A 118 16.11 -1.18 17.15
C ALA A 118 15.63 -0.43 15.90
N SER A 119 16.50 -0.22 14.91
CA SER A 119 16.13 0.46 13.68
C SER A 119 15.17 -0.36 12.80
N ASN A 120 15.27 -1.69 12.79
CA ASN A 120 14.28 -2.57 12.18
C ASN A 120 12.95 -2.58 12.93
N ALA A 121 12.98 -2.63 14.27
CA ALA A 121 11.76 -2.58 15.09
C ALA A 121 10.99 -1.28 14.87
N LEU A 122 11.67 -0.14 14.67
CA LEU A 122 11.07 1.15 14.34
C LEU A 122 10.72 1.30 12.85
N ALA A 123 11.15 0.36 12.00
CA ALA A 123 11.14 0.49 10.54
C ALA A 123 11.81 1.79 10.04
N TRP A 124 12.75 2.33 10.84
CA TRP A 124 13.59 3.47 10.47
C TRP A 124 14.60 3.09 9.39
N HIS A 125 15.21 1.91 9.56
CA HIS A 125 16.08 1.28 8.58
C HIS A 125 15.72 -0.21 8.52
N ALA A 126 14.78 -0.55 7.66
CA ALA A 126 14.23 -1.90 7.54
C ALA A 126 15.16 -2.79 6.70
N THR A 127 16.32 -3.20 7.25
CA THR A 127 17.28 -4.09 6.59
C THR A 127 16.81 -5.54 6.56
N PHE A 128 16.03 -5.96 7.56
CA PHE A 128 15.49 -7.32 7.65
C PHE A 128 14.34 -7.57 6.68
N ASN A 129 13.56 -6.53 6.39
CA ASN A 129 12.52 -6.54 5.38
C ASN A 129 12.39 -5.14 4.77
N ALA A 130 13.12 -4.90 3.67
CA ALA A 130 13.20 -3.59 3.03
C ALA A 130 11.84 -3.03 2.62
N GLU A 131 10.85 -3.90 2.36
CA GLU A 131 9.51 -3.50 1.94
C GLU A 131 8.67 -2.91 3.08
N ALA A 132 9.17 -2.97 4.33
CA ALA A 132 8.60 -2.25 5.46
C ALA A 132 8.96 -0.75 5.49
N TRP A 133 9.71 -0.23 4.50
CA TRP A 133 10.10 1.18 4.39
C TRP A 133 8.95 2.18 4.58
N PHE A 134 7.77 1.78 4.19
CA PHE A 134 6.55 2.58 4.24
C PHE A 134 6.01 2.78 5.67
N LEU A 135 6.33 1.87 6.62
CA LEU A 135 5.74 1.85 7.95
C LEU A 135 6.05 3.12 8.76
N PHE A 136 7.32 3.51 8.82
CA PHE A 136 7.75 4.69 9.59
C PHE A 136 7.18 6.02 9.04
N PRO A 137 7.30 6.34 7.73
CA PRO A 137 6.68 7.54 7.16
C PRO A 137 5.17 7.58 7.33
N TYR A 138 4.50 6.42 7.20
CA TYR A 138 3.06 6.32 7.41
C TYR A 138 2.66 6.56 8.87
N ALA A 139 3.45 6.04 9.83
CA ALA A 139 3.23 6.30 11.25
C ALA A 139 3.30 7.79 11.56
N LEU A 140 4.34 8.50 11.05
CA LEU A 140 4.45 9.95 11.18
C LEU A 140 3.26 10.68 10.55
N LEU A 141 2.84 10.26 9.36
CA LEU A 141 1.70 10.86 8.67
C LEU A 141 0.39 10.67 9.46
N SER A 142 0.21 9.49 10.05
CA SER A 142 -0.94 9.19 10.91
C SER A 142 -0.93 10.02 12.19
N LEU A 143 0.22 10.15 12.85
CA LEU A 143 0.36 10.97 14.07
C LEU A 143 0.09 12.46 13.78
N THR A 144 0.58 12.98 12.66
CA THR A 144 0.42 14.39 12.26
C THR A 144 -0.92 14.69 11.55
N ALA A 145 -1.80 13.69 11.39
CA ALA A 145 -3.04 13.82 10.62
C ALA A 145 -3.92 15.01 11.06
N LYS A 146 -3.99 15.29 12.37
CA LYS A 146 -4.76 16.42 12.91
C LYS A 146 -4.26 17.78 12.40
N CYS A 147 -2.93 17.95 12.29
CA CYS A 147 -2.31 19.16 11.76
C CYS A 147 -2.63 19.34 10.27
N TRP A 148 -2.53 18.25 9.48
CA TRP A 148 -2.86 18.26 8.07
C TRP A 148 -4.32 18.61 7.81
N PHE A 149 -5.24 18.09 8.63
CA PHE A 149 -6.66 18.40 8.49
C PHE A 149 -6.99 19.83 8.91
N ALA A 150 -6.31 20.39 9.92
CA ALA A 150 -6.43 21.78 10.26
C ALA A 150 -6.05 22.71 9.11
N LEU A 151 -4.97 22.39 8.36
CA LEU A 151 -4.58 23.11 7.16
C LEU A 151 -5.67 23.01 6.07
N LEU A 152 -6.24 21.81 5.85
CA LEU A 152 -7.29 21.59 4.86
C LEU A 152 -8.63 22.28 5.22
N GLU A 153 -8.88 22.54 6.51
CA GLU A 153 -10.04 23.31 6.96
C GLU A 153 -9.80 24.82 6.88
N ARG A 154 -8.60 25.29 7.20
CA ARG A 154 -8.25 26.71 7.29
C ARG A 154 -8.03 27.35 5.91
N TYR A 155 -7.44 26.62 4.97
CA TYR A 155 -7.05 27.16 3.66
C TYR A 155 -7.87 26.54 2.52
N LYS A 156 -7.92 27.24 1.37
CA LYS A 156 -8.56 26.71 0.16
C LYS A 156 -7.87 25.41 -0.28
N ALA A 157 -8.63 24.34 -0.44
CA ALA A 157 -8.12 23.00 -0.73
C ALA A 157 -7.15 22.96 -1.93
N ARG A 158 -7.37 23.78 -2.97
CA ARG A 158 -6.50 23.87 -4.15
C ARG A 158 -5.04 24.23 -3.81
N TYR A 159 -4.82 25.10 -2.83
CA TYR A 159 -3.47 25.48 -2.39
C TYR A 159 -2.84 24.38 -1.53
N VAL A 160 -3.59 23.81 -0.59
CA VAL A 160 -3.09 22.73 0.28
C VAL A 160 -2.74 21.50 -0.55
N LEU A 161 -3.62 21.10 -1.48
CA LEU A 161 -3.36 19.98 -2.38
C LEU A 161 -2.26 20.28 -3.39
N GLY A 162 -2.17 21.53 -3.89
CA GLY A 162 -1.10 21.94 -4.79
C GLY A 162 0.28 21.85 -4.14
N VAL A 163 0.44 22.35 -2.90
CA VAL A 163 1.68 22.22 -2.13
C VAL A 163 1.98 20.75 -1.83
N ALA A 164 0.98 19.97 -1.41
CA ALA A 164 1.15 18.55 -1.16
C ALA A 164 1.59 17.77 -2.41
N LEU A 165 1.02 18.12 -3.58
CA LEU A 165 1.44 17.53 -4.85
C LEU A 165 2.87 17.92 -5.21
N ALA A 166 3.24 19.20 -5.05
CA ALA A 166 4.61 19.66 -5.28
C ALA A 166 5.62 18.91 -4.40
N LEU A 167 5.33 18.73 -3.12
CA LEU A 167 6.15 17.93 -2.20
C LEU A 167 6.28 16.46 -2.67
N SER A 168 5.16 15.87 -3.12
CA SER A 168 5.16 14.48 -3.59
C SER A 168 5.85 14.29 -4.94
N VAL A 169 5.81 15.31 -5.81
CA VAL A 169 6.56 15.33 -7.09
C VAL A 169 8.05 15.55 -6.83
N PHE A 170 8.39 16.43 -5.90
CA PHE A 170 9.78 16.70 -5.52
C PHE A 170 10.51 15.43 -5.03
N TYR A 171 9.81 14.50 -4.41
CA TYR A 171 10.37 13.20 -4.01
C TYR A 171 10.96 12.42 -5.20
N VAL A 172 10.35 12.50 -6.38
CA VAL A 172 10.66 11.58 -7.51
C VAL A 172 12.10 11.77 -8.02
N TYR A 173 12.59 12.99 -8.01
CA TYR A 173 13.89 13.32 -8.62
C TYR A 173 15.09 13.04 -7.71
N PRO A 174 15.14 13.51 -6.45
CA PRO A 174 16.32 13.34 -5.61
C PRO A 174 16.44 11.96 -4.95
N TYR A 175 15.35 11.18 -4.87
CA TYR A 175 15.34 9.94 -4.13
C TYR A 175 16.40 8.94 -4.62
N ASP A 176 16.44 8.69 -5.92
CA ASP A 176 17.37 7.73 -6.53
C ASP A 176 18.83 8.22 -6.40
N MET A 177 19.06 9.52 -6.53
CA MET A 177 20.40 10.13 -6.35
C MET A 177 20.88 10.02 -4.89
N ILE A 178 20.02 10.33 -3.92
CA ILE A 178 20.34 10.23 -2.50
C ILE A 178 20.51 8.77 -2.11
N ALA A 179 19.71 7.85 -2.65
CA ALA A 179 19.82 6.43 -2.39
C ALA A 179 21.16 5.85 -2.89
N ALA A 180 21.67 6.34 -4.02
CA ALA A 180 22.97 5.92 -4.57
C ALA A 180 24.17 6.60 -3.91
N GLY A 181 24.01 7.84 -3.38
CA GLY A 181 25.08 8.61 -2.77
C GLY A 181 25.50 8.12 -1.38
N ASP A 182 26.65 8.56 -0.91
CA ASP A 182 27.14 8.36 0.47
C ASP A 182 27.14 9.69 1.20
N MET A 183 26.04 9.97 1.91
CA MET A 183 25.82 11.22 2.63
C MET A 183 25.59 10.94 4.12
N ALA A 184 26.18 11.72 5.02
CA ALA A 184 26.05 11.55 6.48
C ALA A 184 24.60 11.50 6.97
N CYS A 185 23.70 12.30 6.36
CA CYS A 185 22.27 12.33 6.72
C CYS A 185 21.36 11.55 5.73
N LYS A 186 21.92 10.68 4.91
CA LYS A 186 21.22 9.91 3.87
C LYS A 186 19.90 9.30 4.37
N ARG A 187 19.93 8.64 5.52
CA ARG A 187 18.75 7.96 6.07
C ARG A 187 17.63 8.93 6.43
N CYS A 188 17.95 10.05 7.08
CA CYS A 188 16.97 11.09 7.41
C CYS A 188 16.33 11.67 6.15
N LEU A 189 17.12 11.94 5.12
CA LEU A 189 16.64 12.47 3.85
C LEU A 189 15.71 11.47 3.14
N LEU A 190 16.07 10.19 3.09
CA LEU A 190 15.24 9.16 2.48
C LEU A 190 13.90 8.99 3.21
N GLN A 191 13.89 9.07 4.54
CA GLN A 191 12.66 9.01 5.33
C GLN A 191 11.80 10.27 5.11
N LEU A 192 12.40 11.45 5.06
CA LEU A 192 11.71 12.70 4.75
C LEU A 192 11.07 12.67 3.35
N LEU A 193 11.83 12.24 2.34
CA LEU A 193 11.33 12.11 0.97
C LEU A 193 10.20 11.07 0.88
N SER A 194 10.36 9.95 1.57
CA SER A 194 9.31 8.91 1.65
C SER A 194 8.04 9.45 2.31
N PHE A 195 8.18 10.28 3.36
CA PHE A 195 7.05 10.98 3.97
C PHE A 195 6.38 11.96 2.99
N CYS A 196 7.15 12.80 2.32
CA CYS A 196 6.63 13.78 1.32
C CYS A 196 5.85 13.08 0.21
N ARG A 197 6.32 11.91 -0.26
CA ARG A 197 5.63 11.08 -1.26
C ARG A 197 4.19 10.74 -0.86
N LEU A 198 3.92 10.57 0.42
CA LEU A 198 2.63 10.09 0.91
C LEU A 198 1.62 11.22 1.15
N VAL A 199 2.09 12.45 1.38
CA VAL A 199 1.27 13.59 1.85
C VAL A 199 0.12 13.90 0.88
N PHE A 200 0.39 13.94 -0.43
CA PHE A 200 -0.65 14.26 -1.41
C PHE A 200 -1.79 13.25 -1.42
N ALA A 201 -1.47 11.96 -1.51
CA ALA A 201 -2.49 10.91 -1.54
C ALA A 201 -3.33 10.91 -0.26
N PHE A 202 -2.71 11.14 0.91
CA PHE A 202 -3.40 11.23 2.18
C PHE A 202 -4.36 12.43 2.23
N LEU A 203 -3.91 13.61 1.86
CA LEU A 203 -4.72 14.82 1.84
C LEU A 203 -5.81 14.78 0.77
N LEU A 204 -5.53 14.17 -0.37
CA LEU A 204 -6.52 13.95 -1.42
C LEU A 204 -7.65 13.03 -0.91
N GLY A 205 -7.31 11.94 -0.22
CA GLY A 205 -8.30 11.08 0.43
C GLY A 205 -9.14 11.84 1.48
N ALA A 206 -8.52 12.68 2.30
CA ALA A 206 -9.19 13.54 3.25
C ALA A 206 -10.13 14.54 2.55
N TRP A 207 -9.67 15.18 1.49
CA TRP A 207 -10.47 16.11 0.68
C TRP A 207 -11.67 15.41 0.02
N MET A 208 -11.46 14.21 -0.52
CA MET A 208 -12.54 13.38 -1.06
C MET A 208 -13.61 13.10 0.01
N CYS A 209 -13.21 12.79 1.25
CA CYS A 209 -14.13 12.60 2.37
C CYS A 209 -14.84 13.90 2.77
N LYS A 210 -14.13 15.03 2.80
CA LYS A 210 -14.72 16.36 3.11
C LYS A 210 -15.85 16.73 2.15
N HIS A 211 -15.74 16.32 0.89
CA HIS A 211 -16.72 16.61 -0.16
C HIS A 211 -17.65 15.42 -0.45
N ALA A 212 -17.50 14.33 0.30
CA ALA A 212 -18.40 13.19 0.20
C ALA A 212 -19.84 13.64 0.50
N GLY A 213 -20.76 13.29 -0.36
CA GLY A 213 -22.16 13.62 -0.18
C GLY A 213 -22.61 14.97 -0.74
N ARG A 214 -21.70 15.84 -1.18
CA ARG A 214 -22.08 17.10 -1.84
C ARG A 214 -22.46 16.84 -3.30
N GLY A 215 -23.62 17.35 -3.73
CA GLY A 215 -24.07 17.31 -5.12
C GLY A 215 -23.13 18.19 -5.98
N THR A 216 -22.33 17.59 -6.83
CA THR A 216 -21.48 18.26 -7.83
C THR A 216 -21.81 17.73 -9.21
N ARG A 217 -21.41 18.40 -10.28
CA ARG A 217 -21.56 17.87 -11.66
C ARG A 217 -20.98 16.45 -11.80
N PHE A 218 -19.93 16.15 -11.06
CA PHE A 218 -19.37 14.78 -10.97
C PHE A 218 -20.35 13.75 -10.40
N THR A 219 -21.21 14.12 -9.45
CA THR A 219 -22.19 13.18 -8.90
C THR A 219 -23.27 12.78 -9.89
N HIS A 220 -23.67 13.68 -10.78
CA HIS A 220 -24.62 13.36 -11.86
C HIS A 220 -23.99 12.45 -12.92
N LEU A 221 -22.74 12.73 -13.31
CA LEU A 221 -21.99 11.85 -14.21
C LEU A 221 -21.83 10.44 -13.62
N PHE A 222 -21.41 10.33 -12.35
CA PHE A 222 -21.26 9.03 -11.69
C PHE A 222 -22.60 8.32 -11.44
N ALA A 223 -23.70 9.05 -11.21
CA ALA A 223 -25.03 8.43 -11.11
C ALA A 223 -25.42 7.79 -12.45
N HIS A 224 -25.14 8.45 -13.57
CA HIS A 224 -25.37 7.90 -14.89
C HIS A 224 -24.46 6.70 -15.21
N LEU A 225 -23.15 6.79 -14.92
CA LEU A 225 -22.20 5.70 -15.07
C LEU A 225 -22.58 4.48 -14.20
N LYS A 226 -23.16 4.70 -13.02
CA LYS A 226 -23.57 3.62 -12.13
C LYS A 226 -24.75 2.82 -12.69
N GLN A 227 -25.61 3.42 -13.51
CA GLN A 227 -26.67 2.70 -14.21
C GLN A 227 -26.12 1.73 -15.26
N HIS A 228 -24.91 2.02 -15.78
CA HIS A 228 -24.20 1.21 -16.77
C HIS A 228 -22.92 0.64 -16.15
N GLY A 229 -23.06 -0.31 -15.23
CA GLY A 229 -21.94 -0.87 -14.46
C GLY A 229 -20.77 -1.37 -15.31
N TRP A 230 -21.01 -1.82 -16.54
CA TRP A 230 -19.98 -2.23 -17.49
C TRP A 230 -19.06 -1.07 -17.92
N LEU A 231 -19.59 0.18 -17.99
CA LEU A 231 -18.77 1.36 -18.31
C LEU A 231 -17.72 1.63 -17.23
N LEU A 232 -18.02 1.36 -15.96
CA LEU A 232 -17.06 1.50 -14.87
C LEU A 232 -15.90 0.52 -15.03
N TRP A 233 -16.19 -0.71 -15.47
CA TRP A 233 -15.15 -1.72 -15.76
C TRP A 233 -14.35 -1.38 -17.01
N LEU A 234 -14.99 -0.87 -18.04
CA LEU A 234 -14.31 -0.38 -19.25
C LEU A 234 -13.37 0.78 -18.91
N LEU A 235 -13.83 1.77 -18.15
CA LEU A 235 -12.98 2.89 -17.70
C LEU A 235 -11.83 2.44 -16.81
N LEU A 236 -12.06 1.45 -15.95
CA LEU A 236 -11.00 0.86 -15.14
C LEU A 236 -9.96 0.14 -16.01
N LEU A 237 -10.40 -0.64 -16.98
CA LEU A 237 -9.53 -1.32 -17.95
C LEU A 237 -8.71 -0.30 -18.75
N LEU A 238 -9.34 0.73 -19.29
CA LEU A 238 -8.65 1.81 -20.02
C LEU A 238 -7.63 2.53 -19.14
N ALA A 239 -7.97 2.82 -17.87
CA ALA A 239 -7.03 3.43 -16.92
C ALA A 239 -5.82 2.52 -16.65
N VAL A 240 -6.04 1.21 -16.46
CA VAL A 240 -4.97 0.22 -16.28
C VAL A 240 -4.07 0.16 -17.52
N VAL A 241 -4.67 0.04 -18.72
CA VAL A 241 -3.91 0.00 -19.98
C VAL A 241 -3.11 1.29 -20.18
N ALA A 242 -3.73 2.46 -19.99
CA ALA A 242 -3.05 3.75 -20.11
C ALA A 242 -1.87 3.85 -19.13
N GLN A 243 -2.03 3.40 -17.89
CA GLN A 243 -0.95 3.38 -16.89
C GLN A 243 0.17 2.42 -17.28
N CYS A 244 -0.17 1.25 -17.82
CA CYS A 244 0.81 0.27 -18.31
C CYS A 244 1.59 0.77 -19.53
N LEU A 245 0.97 1.55 -20.40
CA LEU A 245 1.62 2.16 -21.57
C LEU A 245 2.52 3.34 -21.17
N THR A 246 2.06 4.19 -20.27
CA THR A 246 2.82 5.37 -19.86
C THR A 246 3.99 5.03 -18.93
N ARG A 247 3.82 4.07 -18.03
CA ARG A 247 4.79 3.62 -17.00
C ARG A 247 5.46 4.76 -16.23
N HIS A 248 4.86 5.94 -16.23
CA HIS A 248 5.45 7.13 -15.63
C HIS A 248 5.08 7.27 -14.16
N ARG A 249 6.05 7.59 -13.30
CA ARG A 249 5.82 7.69 -11.84
C ARG A 249 4.81 8.79 -11.47
N LEU A 250 4.77 9.90 -12.22
CA LEU A 250 3.87 11.02 -11.93
C LEU A 250 2.41 10.72 -12.30
N SER A 251 2.14 9.87 -13.30
CA SER A 251 0.78 9.48 -13.66
C SER A 251 0.04 8.80 -12.51
N ASN A 252 0.77 8.20 -11.55
CA ASN A 252 0.20 7.58 -10.37
C ASN A 252 -0.62 8.54 -9.50
N PHE A 253 -0.32 9.84 -9.51
CA PHE A 253 -1.09 10.83 -8.74
C PHE A 253 -2.49 11.08 -9.31
N VAL A 254 -2.71 10.77 -10.59
CA VAL A 254 -4.03 10.80 -11.26
C VAL A 254 -4.66 9.40 -11.28
N TYR A 255 -3.87 8.40 -11.63
CA TYR A 255 -4.32 7.00 -11.75
C TYR A 255 -4.88 6.47 -10.43
N THR A 256 -4.17 6.66 -9.32
CA THR A 256 -4.58 6.10 -8.01
C THR A 256 -5.97 6.59 -7.54
N PRO A 257 -6.27 7.90 -7.51
CA PRO A 257 -7.60 8.36 -7.14
C PRO A 257 -8.67 7.93 -8.14
N LEU A 258 -8.35 7.87 -9.44
CA LEU A 258 -9.28 7.37 -10.45
C LEU A 258 -9.67 5.92 -10.18
N VAL A 259 -8.69 5.04 -9.95
CA VAL A 259 -8.93 3.63 -9.59
C VAL A 259 -9.76 3.53 -8.30
N ALA A 260 -9.44 4.30 -7.27
CA ALA A 260 -10.20 4.30 -6.01
C ALA A 260 -11.68 4.69 -6.24
N ILE A 261 -11.92 5.72 -7.07
CA ILE A 261 -13.25 6.18 -7.43
C ILE A 261 -14.01 5.10 -8.23
N LEU A 262 -13.40 4.54 -9.27
CA LEU A 262 -14.04 3.53 -10.11
C LEU A 262 -14.39 2.27 -9.30
N LEU A 263 -13.43 1.74 -8.52
CA LEU A 263 -13.65 0.57 -7.67
C LEU A 263 -14.69 0.81 -6.56
N SER A 264 -14.85 2.04 -6.08
CA SER A 264 -15.88 2.33 -5.08
C SER A 264 -17.30 2.20 -5.60
N HIS A 265 -17.49 2.24 -6.92
CA HIS A 265 -18.80 2.19 -7.58
C HIS A 265 -19.00 0.96 -8.48
N ALA A 266 -17.92 0.31 -8.93
CA ALA A 266 -17.99 -0.84 -9.82
C ALA A 266 -18.84 -1.98 -9.20
N PRO A 267 -19.77 -2.56 -9.96
CA PRO A 267 -20.53 -3.73 -9.50
C PRO A 267 -19.58 -4.94 -9.42
N LEU A 268 -19.73 -5.74 -8.38
CA LEU A 268 -18.94 -6.94 -8.14
C LEU A 268 -19.88 -8.10 -7.80
N ALA A 269 -19.55 -9.28 -8.29
CA ALA A 269 -20.24 -10.50 -7.88
C ALA A 269 -20.06 -10.74 -6.36
N PRO A 270 -21.06 -11.27 -5.65
CA PRO A 270 -21.01 -11.44 -4.19
C PRO A 270 -19.82 -12.25 -3.71
N VAL A 271 -19.40 -13.27 -4.46
CA VAL A 271 -18.21 -14.09 -4.14
C VAL A 271 -16.94 -13.23 -4.19
N VAL A 272 -16.76 -12.43 -5.24
CA VAL A 272 -15.62 -11.53 -5.40
C VAL A 272 -15.59 -10.48 -4.29
N GLN A 273 -16.74 -9.92 -3.91
CA GLN A 273 -16.85 -8.98 -2.80
C GLN A 273 -16.39 -9.62 -1.48
N ARG A 274 -16.82 -10.86 -1.20
CA ARG A 274 -16.41 -11.60 0.00
C ARG A 274 -14.90 -11.83 0.03
N VAL A 275 -14.33 -12.34 -1.05
CA VAL A 275 -12.90 -12.61 -1.17
C VAL A 275 -12.09 -11.32 -0.97
N LEU A 276 -12.42 -10.26 -1.71
CA LEU A 276 -11.71 -8.97 -1.59
C LEU A 276 -11.88 -8.35 -0.21
N THR A 277 -13.03 -8.51 0.44
CA THR A 277 -13.26 -8.03 1.81
C THR A 277 -12.38 -8.76 2.82
N VAL A 278 -12.21 -10.08 2.68
CA VAL A 278 -11.30 -10.89 3.51
C VAL A 278 -9.86 -10.42 3.30
N LEU A 279 -9.40 -10.35 2.05
CA LEU A 279 -8.05 -9.86 1.70
C LEU A 279 -7.81 -8.44 2.23
N GLY A 280 -8.80 -7.55 2.09
CA GLY A 280 -8.72 -6.18 2.60
C GLY A 280 -8.64 -6.09 4.11
N ARG A 281 -9.27 -7.01 4.83
CA ARG A 281 -9.19 -7.11 6.30
C ARG A 281 -7.78 -7.51 6.76
N TYR A 282 -7.13 -8.40 6.03
CA TYR A 282 -5.79 -8.89 6.31
C TYR A 282 -4.69 -8.17 5.52
N SER A 283 -5.03 -7.13 4.73
CA SER A 283 -4.09 -6.48 3.81
C SER A 283 -2.83 -5.94 4.48
N MET A 284 -2.95 -5.42 5.69
CA MET A 284 -1.80 -4.89 6.42
C MET A 284 -0.83 -6.00 6.88
N PRO A 285 -1.23 -7.06 7.60
CA PRO A 285 -0.29 -8.13 7.91
C PRO A 285 0.18 -8.87 6.65
N MET A 286 -0.64 -9.05 5.61
CA MET A 286 -0.20 -9.64 4.34
C MET A 286 0.93 -8.82 3.69
N TRP A 287 0.84 -7.47 3.72
CA TRP A 287 1.92 -6.61 3.27
C TRP A 287 3.21 -6.85 4.03
N LEU A 288 3.17 -7.08 5.34
CA LEU A 288 4.35 -7.29 6.17
C LEU A 288 4.98 -8.70 6.01
N VAL A 289 4.20 -9.69 5.61
CA VAL A 289 4.66 -11.09 5.54
C VAL A 289 5.06 -11.57 4.14
N HIS A 290 4.45 -11.06 3.05
CA HIS A 290 4.59 -11.66 1.72
C HIS A 290 6.01 -11.67 1.18
N THR A 291 6.81 -10.65 1.49
CA THR A 291 8.21 -10.55 1.02
C THR A 291 9.17 -11.49 1.74
N TRP A 292 8.84 -11.92 2.96
CA TRP A 292 9.59 -12.97 3.61
C TRP A 292 9.53 -14.28 2.82
N PHE A 293 8.40 -14.56 2.20
CA PHE A 293 8.27 -15.71 1.30
C PHE A 293 8.85 -15.43 -0.08
N ALA A 294 8.59 -14.26 -0.67
CA ALA A 294 8.97 -13.95 -2.04
C ALA A 294 10.47 -13.65 -2.21
N TYR A 295 11.14 -13.08 -1.18
CA TYR A 295 12.49 -12.54 -1.33
C TYR A 295 13.50 -13.11 -0.34
N TYR A 296 13.11 -13.31 0.92
CA TYR A 296 14.08 -13.46 1.99
C TYR A 296 14.36 -14.91 2.39
N LEU A 297 13.35 -15.73 2.61
CA LEU A 297 13.53 -17.07 3.16
C LEU A 297 13.06 -18.20 2.25
N PHE A 298 12.02 -17.98 1.44
CA PHE A 298 11.36 -19.06 0.71
C PHE A 298 11.23 -18.79 -0.79
N LYS A 299 12.09 -17.91 -1.33
CA LYS A 299 12.06 -17.50 -2.74
C LYS A 299 12.03 -18.69 -3.69
N ASP A 300 12.91 -19.65 -3.51
CA ASP A 300 13.06 -20.77 -4.42
C ASP A 300 11.81 -21.67 -4.43
N TYR A 301 11.15 -21.85 -3.28
CA TYR A 301 9.88 -22.59 -3.19
C TYR A 301 8.73 -21.87 -3.88
N VAL A 302 8.67 -20.53 -3.74
CA VAL A 302 7.63 -19.72 -4.38
C VAL A 302 7.77 -19.75 -5.89
N TYR A 303 9.00 -19.57 -6.42
CA TYR A 303 9.27 -19.53 -7.85
C TYR A 303 9.41 -20.93 -8.49
N ALA A 304 9.55 -22.01 -7.71
CA ALA A 304 9.51 -23.38 -8.22
C ALA A 304 8.21 -23.71 -8.98
N LEU A 305 7.12 -22.98 -8.72
CA LEU A 305 5.85 -23.10 -9.45
C LEU A 305 5.93 -22.61 -10.91
N ARG A 306 6.97 -21.87 -11.28
CA ARG A 306 7.31 -21.37 -12.63
C ARG A 306 6.27 -20.47 -13.29
N TYR A 307 4.97 -20.80 -13.23
CA TYR A 307 3.90 -20.04 -13.91
C TYR A 307 3.44 -18.86 -13.06
N PRO A 308 3.43 -17.62 -13.58
CA PRO A 308 3.11 -16.39 -12.82
C PRO A 308 1.79 -16.46 -12.04
N VAL A 309 0.75 -17.04 -12.63
CA VAL A 309 -0.56 -17.17 -11.97
C VAL A 309 -0.47 -18.09 -10.74
N LEU A 310 0.24 -19.23 -10.85
CA LEU A 310 0.41 -20.17 -9.75
C LEU A 310 1.27 -19.56 -8.63
N ILE A 311 2.38 -18.91 -9.00
CA ILE A 311 3.25 -18.18 -8.07
C ILE A 311 2.42 -17.12 -7.29
N PHE A 312 1.64 -16.32 -8.00
CA PHE A 312 0.80 -15.29 -7.42
C PHE A 312 -0.27 -15.85 -6.46
N LEU A 313 -0.96 -16.90 -6.86
CA LEU A 313 -1.98 -17.56 -6.04
C LEU A 313 -1.36 -18.20 -4.80
N ALA A 314 -0.25 -18.92 -4.95
CA ALA A 314 0.44 -19.55 -3.82
C ALA A 314 0.92 -18.51 -2.81
N LEU A 315 1.59 -17.44 -3.27
CA LEU A 315 2.05 -16.36 -2.40
C LEU A 315 0.88 -15.65 -1.70
N THR A 316 -0.23 -15.43 -2.41
CA THR A 316 -1.43 -14.82 -1.83
C THR A 316 -2.00 -15.69 -0.72
N LEU A 317 -2.12 -16.99 -0.95
CA LEU A 317 -2.69 -17.93 0.02
C LEU A 317 -1.79 -18.11 1.25
N VAL A 318 -0.49 -18.31 1.06
CA VAL A 318 0.44 -18.45 2.19
C VAL A 318 0.54 -17.16 3.01
N SER A 319 0.54 -16.00 2.34
CA SER A 319 0.54 -14.71 3.02
C SER A 319 -0.75 -14.48 3.82
N LEU A 320 -1.90 -14.86 3.27
CA LEU A 320 -3.19 -14.77 3.98
C LEU A 320 -3.22 -15.71 5.19
N ALA A 321 -2.80 -16.97 5.02
CA ALA A 321 -2.76 -17.95 6.10
C ALA A 321 -1.84 -17.50 7.25
N THR A 322 -0.60 -17.09 6.92
CA THR A 322 0.34 -16.56 7.91
C THR A 322 -0.19 -15.30 8.59
N SER A 323 -0.82 -14.40 7.83
CA SER A 323 -1.45 -13.19 8.38
C SER A 323 -2.57 -13.51 9.35
N TRP A 324 -3.35 -14.55 9.07
CA TRP A 324 -4.38 -15.02 9.99
C TRP A 324 -3.77 -15.52 11.30
N VAL A 325 -2.72 -16.34 11.23
CA VAL A 325 -2.00 -16.84 12.42
C VAL A 325 -1.44 -15.68 13.25
N VAL A 326 -0.71 -14.76 12.62
CA VAL A 326 -0.16 -13.57 13.29
C VAL A 326 -1.26 -12.76 13.98
N MET A 327 -2.38 -12.53 13.30
CA MET A 327 -3.49 -11.78 13.89
C MET A 327 -4.17 -12.49 15.04
N GLN A 328 -4.23 -13.83 15.05
CA GLN A 328 -4.70 -14.57 16.22
C GLN A 328 -3.74 -14.43 17.42
N ALA A 329 -2.43 -14.52 17.17
CA ALA A 329 -1.41 -14.38 18.22
C ALA A 329 -1.43 -12.98 18.87
N VAL A 330 -1.56 -11.90 18.08
CA VAL A 330 -1.55 -10.54 18.61
C VAL A 330 -2.92 -10.04 19.11
N ARG A 331 -3.99 -10.76 18.82
CA ARG A 331 -5.38 -10.35 19.17
C ARG A 331 -5.57 -9.99 20.65
N PRO A 332 -5.04 -10.75 21.63
CA PRO A 332 -5.17 -10.40 23.06
C PRO A 332 -4.54 -9.03 23.37
N LEU A 333 -3.36 -8.76 22.79
CA LEU A 333 -2.63 -7.51 22.98
C LEU A 333 -3.35 -6.33 22.33
N LEU A 334 -3.86 -6.50 21.10
CA LEU A 334 -4.61 -5.48 20.37
C LEU A 334 -5.94 -5.10 21.03
N ARG A 335 -6.53 -5.98 21.85
CA ARG A 335 -7.75 -5.69 22.61
C ARG A 335 -7.50 -4.79 23.83
N ARG A 336 -6.27 -4.79 24.35
CA ARG A 336 -5.87 -3.94 25.48
C ARG A 336 -5.47 -2.52 25.06
N LEU A 337 -5.11 -2.32 23.79
CA LEU A 337 -4.81 -1.05 23.15
C LEU A 337 -6.07 -0.39 22.58
#